data_ece6a3d4516a776e32727d8aefa1cd13
#
_entry.id   ece6a3d4516a776e32727d8aefa1cd13
#
_cell.length_a   1.000
_cell.length_b   1.000
_cell.length_c   1.000
_cell.angle_alpha   90.00
_cell.angle_beta   90.00
_cell.angle_gamma   90.00
#
_symmetry.space_group_name_H-M   'P 1'
#
loop_
_entity.id
_entity.type
_entity.pdbx_description
1 polymer ?
#
loop_
_entity_poly.entity_id
_entity_poly.type
_entity_poly.pdbx_seq_one_letter_code
_entity_poly.pdbx_strand_id
1 'polypeptide(L)'
;MGFIDGDKVIPSTKRGAKGEMETVAEQVTRNCVNARSRQNREKDKAIELLDIQISNNCLDENKILILNADELSVSNNLTGLIAMGIAAKYKKPTMLGRISPDGYLKGSIRGREESELKDFKSFLKGSDYMDFVEGHANAAGFSIKESDVSKLYDYANKELANVDFNEGFYEADFVIQGNYSEIT
;
A
#
# COMPACT_ATOMS: atom_id res chain seq x y z
N MET A 1 -3.58 20.04 -25.19
CA MET A 1 -3.92 20.06 -23.76
C MET A 1 -4.72 21.33 -23.51
N GLY A 2 -6.03 21.24 -23.18
CA GLY A 2 -6.83 22.41 -22.84
C GLY A 2 -6.55 22.82 -21.39
N PHE A 3 -6.32 24.10 -21.16
CA PHE A 3 -6.25 24.66 -19.83
C PHE A 3 -7.67 24.69 -19.22
N ILE A 4 -7.82 24.24 -17.97
CA ILE A 4 -9.06 24.37 -17.23
C ILE A 4 -9.04 25.75 -16.57
N ASP A 5 -10.00 26.62 -16.95
CA ASP A 5 -10.21 27.90 -16.29
C ASP A 5 -10.85 27.63 -14.91
N GLY A 6 -10.02 27.68 -13.86
CA GLY A 6 -10.44 27.40 -12.48
C GLY A 6 -11.42 28.43 -11.91
N ASP A 7 -11.38 29.66 -12.41
CA ASP A 7 -12.20 30.78 -11.92
C ASP A 7 -13.57 30.83 -12.62
N LYS A 8 -13.77 30.05 -13.67
CA LYS A 8 -15.06 29.96 -14.35
C LYS A 8 -16.16 29.57 -13.38
N VAL A 9 -17.20 30.37 -13.31
CA VAL A 9 -18.37 30.12 -12.46
C VAL A 9 -19.37 29.22 -13.17
N ILE A 10 -19.81 28.17 -12.49
CA ILE A 10 -20.73 27.14 -12.97
C ILE A 10 -21.81 26.85 -11.94
N PRO A 11 -22.95 26.25 -12.32
CA PRO A 11 -23.94 25.79 -11.36
C PRO A 11 -23.37 24.78 -10.38
N SER A 12 -23.63 24.97 -9.08
CA SER A 12 -23.14 24.09 -8.03
C SER A 12 -23.80 22.70 -8.11
N THR A 13 -22.96 21.66 -7.96
CA THR A 13 -23.42 20.27 -7.84
C THR A 13 -23.45 19.78 -6.39
N LYS A 14 -23.31 20.68 -5.40
CA LYS A 14 -23.45 20.35 -3.97
C LYS A 14 -24.87 19.90 -3.66
N ARG A 15 -25.00 18.87 -2.82
CA ARG A 15 -26.31 18.42 -2.36
C ARG A 15 -26.97 19.53 -1.52
N GLY A 16 -28.17 19.94 -1.92
CA GLY A 16 -28.93 21.00 -1.24
C GLY A 16 -28.65 22.42 -1.75
N ALA A 17 -27.66 22.63 -2.62
CA ALA A 17 -27.28 23.95 -3.16
C ALA A 17 -27.98 24.27 -4.51
N LYS A 18 -29.26 23.95 -4.63
CA LYS A 18 -30.03 24.19 -5.87
C LYS A 18 -30.09 25.69 -6.16
N GLY A 19 -29.53 26.09 -7.31
CA GLY A 19 -29.47 27.50 -7.74
C GLY A 19 -28.25 28.27 -7.25
N GLU A 20 -27.39 27.69 -6.45
CA GLU A 20 -26.10 28.28 -6.11
C GLU A 20 -25.10 28.11 -7.26
N MET A 21 -24.12 29.01 -7.30
CA MET A 21 -23.02 28.98 -8.25
C MET A 21 -21.72 28.69 -7.50
N GLU A 22 -20.79 28.02 -8.14
CA GLU A 22 -19.45 27.76 -7.61
C GLU A 22 -18.41 27.88 -8.74
N THR A 23 -17.14 28.06 -8.40
CA THR A 23 -16.06 28.01 -9.40
C THR A 23 -15.73 26.57 -9.78
N VAL A 24 -15.15 26.38 -10.96
CA VAL A 24 -14.64 25.07 -11.39
C VAL A 24 -13.59 24.55 -10.40
N ALA A 25 -12.72 25.41 -9.88
CA ALA A 25 -11.72 25.05 -8.88
C ALA A 25 -12.35 24.50 -7.59
N GLU A 26 -13.40 25.17 -7.06
CA GLU A 26 -14.14 24.69 -5.87
C GLU A 26 -14.80 23.34 -6.13
N GLN A 27 -15.44 23.17 -7.29
CA GLN A 27 -16.07 21.90 -7.64
C GLN A 27 -15.05 20.75 -7.74
N VAL A 28 -13.93 20.98 -8.44
CA VAL A 28 -12.86 19.97 -8.60
C VAL A 28 -12.24 19.62 -7.26
N THR A 29 -11.93 20.62 -6.43
CA THR A 29 -11.39 20.42 -5.08
C THR A 29 -12.31 19.56 -4.23
N ARG A 30 -13.60 19.88 -4.21
CA ARG A 30 -14.61 19.10 -3.48
C ARG A 30 -14.68 17.65 -4.00
N ASN A 31 -14.68 17.47 -5.32
CA ASN A 31 -14.72 16.13 -5.92
C ASN A 31 -13.49 15.32 -5.55
N CYS A 32 -12.29 15.91 -5.54
CA CYS A 32 -11.07 15.26 -5.11
C CYS A 32 -11.12 14.88 -3.62
N VAL A 33 -11.58 15.77 -2.76
CA VAL A 33 -11.75 15.49 -1.31
C VAL A 33 -12.74 14.36 -1.07
N ASN A 34 -13.88 14.38 -1.79
CA ASN A 34 -14.89 13.32 -1.69
C ASN A 34 -14.36 11.97 -2.20
N ALA A 35 -13.62 11.96 -3.31
CA ALA A 35 -13.00 10.76 -3.85
C ALA A 35 -11.99 10.18 -2.85
N ARG A 36 -11.10 11.01 -2.29
CA ARG A 36 -10.14 10.59 -1.26
C ARG A 36 -10.82 10.04 -0.02
N SER A 37 -11.88 10.71 0.46
CA SER A 37 -12.64 10.25 1.63
C SER A 37 -13.31 8.89 1.39
N ARG A 38 -13.82 8.64 0.18
CA ARG A 38 -14.37 7.35 -0.21
C ARG A 38 -13.28 6.27 -0.26
N GLN A 39 -12.16 6.56 -0.91
CA GLN A 39 -11.01 5.62 -0.99
C GLN A 39 -10.47 5.27 0.40
N ASN A 40 -10.38 6.24 1.32
CA ASN A 40 -9.95 5.97 2.69
C ASN A 40 -10.91 5.03 3.41
N ARG A 41 -12.23 5.25 3.31
CA ARG A 41 -13.22 4.34 3.90
C ARG A 41 -13.16 2.93 3.32
N GLU A 42 -12.97 2.79 1.99
CA GLU A 42 -12.79 1.49 1.34
C GLU A 42 -11.52 0.80 1.81
N LYS A 43 -10.41 1.55 1.90
CA LYS A 43 -9.14 1.06 2.42
C LYS A 43 -9.26 0.57 3.88
N ASP A 44 -9.88 1.38 4.76
CA ASP A 44 -9.98 1.05 6.18
C ASP A 44 -10.82 -0.21 6.40
N LYS A 45 -11.94 -0.36 5.70
CA LYS A 45 -12.75 -1.60 5.71
C LYS A 45 -11.97 -2.81 5.20
N ALA A 46 -11.19 -2.63 4.14
CA ALA A 46 -10.37 -3.70 3.59
C ALA A 46 -9.30 -4.16 4.58
N ILE A 47 -8.67 -3.20 5.28
CA ILE A 47 -7.68 -3.51 6.34
C ILE A 47 -8.33 -4.31 7.47
N GLU A 48 -9.54 -3.95 7.92
CA GLU A 48 -10.27 -4.71 8.95
C GLU A 48 -10.53 -6.17 8.54
N LEU A 49 -10.91 -6.41 7.28
CA LEU A 49 -11.11 -7.78 6.77
C LEU A 49 -9.77 -8.54 6.65
N LEU A 50 -8.72 -7.88 6.22
CA LEU A 50 -7.38 -8.48 6.14
C LEU A 50 -6.80 -8.77 7.54
N ASP A 51 -7.10 -7.96 8.55
CA ASP A 51 -6.73 -8.24 9.94
C ASP A 51 -7.33 -9.58 10.42
N ILE A 52 -8.57 -9.84 10.06
CA ILE A 52 -9.24 -11.11 10.36
C ILE A 52 -8.54 -12.26 9.62
N GLN A 53 -8.20 -12.08 8.35
CA GLN A 53 -7.47 -13.09 7.56
C GLN A 53 -6.09 -13.38 8.19
N ILE A 54 -5.35 -12.34 8.58
CA ILE A 54 -4.03 -12.45 9.20
C ILE A 54 -4.14 -13.23 10.51
N SER A 55 -5.07 -12.84 11.40
CA SER A 55 -5.24 -13.45 12.71
C SER A 55 -5.72 -14.90 12.63
N ASN A 56 -6.69 -15.19 11.76
CA ASN A 56 -7.25 -16.54 11.63
C ASN A 56 -6.25 -17.57 11.09
N ASN A 57 -5.27 -17.12 10.30
CA ASN A 57 -4.27 -17.98 9.68
C ASN A 57 -2.88 -17.80 10.28
N CYS A 58 -2.73 -17.07 11.39
CA CYS A 58 -1.45 -16.79 12.06
C CYS A 58 -0.37 -16.25 11.07
N LEU A 59 -0.79 -15.44 10.09
CA LEU A 59 0.12 -14.97 9.04
C LEU A 59 1.16 -13.97 9.57
N ASP A 60 0.86 -13.33 10.70
CA ASP A 60 1.75 -12.42 11.39
C ASP A 60 2.96 -13.10 12.05
N GLU A 61 2.98 -14.42 12.14
CA GLU A 61 4.16 -15.18 12.55
C GLU A 61 5.25 -15.22 11.46
N ASN A 62 4.87 -15.00 10.19
CA ASN A 62 5.82 -14.99 9.08
C ASN A 62 6.60 -13.67 8.98
N LYS A 63 7.77 -13.71 8.34
CA LYS A 63 8.63 -12.52 8.10
C LYS A 63 8.04 -11.55 7.07
N ILE A 64 7.22 -12.04 6.14
CA ILE A 64 6.47 -11.24 5.17
C ILE A 64 4.99 -11.60 5.25
N LEU A 65 4.12 -10.72 4.75
CA LEU A 65 2.68 -10.99 4.64
C LEU A 65 2.31 -11.21 3.17
N ILE A 66 1.66 -12.34 2.86
CA ILE A 66 1.08 -12.62 1.53
C ILE A 66 -0.41 -12.79 1.72
N LEU A 67 -1.20 -11.88 1.14
CA LEU A 67 -2.63 -11.72 1.42
C LEU A 67 -3.45 -11.83 0.15
N ASN A 68 -4.63 -12.45 0.27
CA ASN A 68 -5.60 -12.55 -0.80
C ASN A 68 -6.70 -11.49 -0.64
N ALA A 69 -6.93 -10.74 -1.71
CA ALA A 69 -7.92 -9.67 -1.79
C ALA A 69 -9.22 -10.10 -2.51
N ASP A 70 -9.44 -11.38 -2.80
CA ASP A 70 -10.61 -11.82 -3.59
C ASP A 70 -11.94 -11.49 -2.92
N GLU A 71 -12.00 -11.61 -1.59
CA GLU A 71 -13.19 -11.27 -0.82
C GLU A 71 -13.38 -9.77 -0.57
N LEU A 72 -12.39 -8.95 -0.96
CA LEU A 72 -12.46 -7.51 -0.77
C LEU A 72 -13.24 -6.84 -1.90
N SER A 73 -14.34 -6.17 -1.55
CA SER A 73 -15.11 -5.32 -2.48
C SER A 73 -14.40 -3.99 -2.75
N VAL A 74 -13.15 -4.03 -3.20
CA VAL A 74 -12.33 -2.84 -3.48
C VAL A 74 -11.81 -2.85 -4.92
N SER A 75 -11.60 -1.65 -5.46
CA SER A 75 -10.98 -1.48 -6.77
C SER A 75 -9.53 -1.98 -6.77
N ASN A 76 -9.08 -2.60 -7.89
CA ASN A 76 -7.71 -3.03 -8.07
C ASN A 76 -6.70 -1.89 -7.88
N ASN A 77 -7.08 -0.65 -8.16
CA ASN A 77 -6.24 0.53 -7.97
C ASN A 77 -5.92 0.82 -6.49
N LEU A 78 -6.66 0.23 -5.56
CA LEU A 78 -6.45 0.41 -4.12
C LEU A 78 -5.56 -0.66 -3.49
N THR A 79 -5.24 -1.76 -4.18
CA THR A 79 -4.43 -2.84 -3.62
C THR A 79 -3.08 -2.36 -3.10
N GLY A 80 -2.39 -1.48 -3.84
CA GLY A 80 -1.13 -0.89 -3.40
C GLY A 80 -1.27 -0.01 -2.15
N LEU A 81 -2.36 0.76 -2.04
CA LEU A 81 -2.63 1.62 -0.89
C LEU A 81 -3.00 0.79 0.36
N ILE A 82 -3.76 -0.29 0.18
CA ILE A 82 -4.13 -1.22 1.25
C ILE A 82 -2.89 -1.97 1.72
N ALA A 83 -2.08 -2.52 0.79
CA ALA A 83 -0.83 -3.20 1.12
C ALA A 83 0.13 -2.31 1.91
N MET A 84 0.21 -1.01 1.58
CA MET A 84 0.98 -0.04 2.34
C MET A 84 0.44 0.15 3.77
N GLY A 85 -0.88 0.20 3.93
CA GLY A 85 -1.52 0.31 5.24
C GLY A 85 -1.24 -0.92 6.12
N ILE A 86 -1.30 -2.13 5.56
CA ILE A 86 -0.96 -3.38 6.24
C ILE A 86 0.53 -3.43 6.59
N ALA A 87 1.41 -3.08 5.63
CA ALA A 87 2.86 -3.07 5.87
C ALA A 87 3.24 -2.12 7.01
N ALA A 88 2.60 -0.94 7.08
CA ALA A 88 2.82 0.01 8.16
C ALA A 88 2.29 -0.51 9.52
N LYS A 89 1.10 -1.12 9.54
CA LYS A 89 0.46 -1.63 10.76
C LYS A 89 1.23 -2.80 11.37
N TYR A 90 1.56 -3.80 10.54
CA TYR A 90 2.25 -5.01 10.99
C TYR A 90 3.77 -4.90 10.98
N LYS A 91 4.29 -3.77 10.50
CA LYS A 91 5.74 -3.53 10.32
C LYS A 91 6.43 -4.61 9.50
N LYS A 92 5.75 -5.21 8.53
CA LYS A 92 6.26 -6.29 7.67
C LYS A 92 6.08 -5.99 6.19
N PRO A 93 7.03 -6.40 5.34
CA PRO A 93 6.82 -6.36 3.90
C PRO A 93 5.57 -7.14 3.52
N THR A 94 4.74 -6.56 2.65
CA THR A 94 3.41 -7.08 2.35
C THR A 94 3.21 -7.24 0.85
N MET A 95 2.67 -8.39 0.47
CA MET A 95 2.15 -8.72 -0.85
C MET A 95 0.63 -8.82 -0.75
N LEU A 96 -0.11 -8.07 -1.53
CA LEU A 96 -1.57 -8.14 -1.60
C LEU A 96 -2.01 -8.34 -3.04
N GLY A 97 -2.71 -9.42 -3.32
CA GLY A 97 -3.13 -9.77 -4.67
C GLY A 97 -4.47 -10.48 -4.72
N ARG A 98 -4.90 -10.79 -5.94
CA ARG A 98 -6.07 -11.62 -6.24
C ARG A 98 -5.64 -12.84 -7.04
N ILE A 99 -6.34 -13.95 -6.82
CA ILE A 99 -6.11 -15.16 -7.59
C ILE A 99 -6.79 -14.99 -8.95
N SER A 100 -6.00 -15.06 -10.01
CA SER A 100 -6.49 -15.04 -11.38
C SER A 100 -6.94 -16.43 -11.83
N PRO A 101 -7.83 -16.55 -12.86
CA PRO A 101 -8.34 -17.85 -13.33
C PRO A 101 -7.25 -18.84 -13.79
N ASP A 102 -6.06 -18.35 -14.10
CA ASP A 102 -4.87 -19.14 -14.47
C ASP A 102 -4.07 -19.63 -13.26
N GLY A 103 -4.58 -19.45 -12.02
CA GLY A 103 -3.96 -19.95 -10.79
C GLY A 103 -2.76 -19.13 -10.29
N TYR A 104 -2.69 -17.85 -10.68
CA TYR A 104 -1.67 -16.93 -10.20
C TYR A 104 -2.25 -15.92 -9.22
N LEU A 105 -1.57 -15.67 -8.12
CA LEU A 105 -1.80 -14.54 -7.26
C LEU A 105 -1.09 -13.32 -7.86
N LYS A 106 -1.87 -12.31 -8.28
CA LYS A 106 -1.39 -11.09 -8.94
C LYS A 106 -1.80 -9.85 -8.15
N GLY A 107 -0.88 -8.89 -7.97
CA GLY A 107 -1.19 -7.70 -7.18
C GLY A 107 -0.04 -6.74 -6.99
N SER A 108 0.04 -6.18 -5.79
CA SER A 108 1.03 -5.17 -5.42
C SER A 108 1.86 -5.61 -4.22
N ILE A 109 3.16 -5.33 -4.26
CA ILE A 109 4.04 -5.45 -3.09
C ILE A 109 4.25 -4.08 -2.46
N ARG A 110 4.47 -4.08 -1.14
CA ARG A 110 4.97 -2.94 -0.38
C ARG A 110 6.02 -3.42 0.62
N GLY A 111 7.25 -2.95 0.44
CA GLY A 111 8.33 -3.12 1.40
C GLY A 111 8.31 -2.01 2.45
N ARG A 112 9.34 -2.00 3.30
CA ARG A 112 9.55 -0.98 4.33
C ARG A 112 10.93 -0.39 4.18
N GLU A 113 10.99 0.89 3.84
CA GLU A 113 12.25 1.62 3.63
C GLU A 113 13.06 1.76 4.92
N GLU A 114 12.37 1.81 6.08
CA GLU A 114 12.98 1.94 7.40
C GLU A 114 13.50 0.61 7.97
N SER A 115 13.31 -0.52 7.27
CA SER A 115 13.80 -1.83 7.70
C SER A 115 15.19 -2.13 7.13
N GLU A 116 15.84 -3.17 7.64
CA GLU A 116 17.10 -3.69 7.08
C GLU A 116 16.92 -4.20 5.64
N LEU A 117 15.72 -4.70 5.28
CA LEU A 117 15.40 -5.12 3.92
C LEU A 117 15.09 -3.89 3.04
N LYS A 118 16.10 -3.30 2.45
CA LYS A 118 16.01 -2.07 1.65
C LYS A 118 15.37 -2.26 0.28
N ASP A 119 15.45 -3.44 -0.32
CA ASP A 119 14.91 -3.77 -1.65
C ASP A 119 14.12 -5.08 -1.60
N PHE A 120 12.82 -4.95 -1.31
CA PHE A 120 11.91 -6.09 -1.25
C PHE A 120 11.69 -6.75 -2.63
N LYS A 121 11.70 -5.97 -3.71
CA LYS A 121 11.58 -6.48 -5.08
C LYS A 121 12.76 -7.40 -5.42
N SER A 122 13.99 -6.95 -5.17
CA SER A 122 15.19 -7.77 -5.45
C SER A 122 15.24 -9.01 -4.59
N PHE A 123 14.81 -8.93 -3.32
CA PHE A 123 14.66 -10.09 -2.45
C PHE A 123 13.70 -11.13 -3.04
N LEU A 124 12.51 -10.70 -3.48
CA LEU A 124 11.52 -11.59 -4.09
C LEU A 124 12.05 -12.22 -5.38
N LYS A 125 12.74 -11.46 -6.25
CA LYS A 125 13.36 -11.99 -7.47
C LYS A 125 14.41 -13.06 -7.17
N GLY A 126 15.14 -12.94 -6.06
CA GLY A 126 16.13 -13.92 -5.63
C GLY A 126 15.56 -15.25 -5.13
N SER A 127 14.25 -15.35 -4.92
CA SER A 127 13.59 -16.57 -4.47
C SER A 127 13.38 -17.63 -5.56
N ASP A 128 13.44 -17.23 -6.84
CA ASP A 128 13.11 -18.03 -8.02
C ASP A 128 11.64 -18.55 -8.08
N TYR A 129 10.77 -18.13 -7.14
CA TYR A 129 9.34 -18.51 -7.13
C TYR A 129 8.44 -17.50 -7.83
N MET A 130 8.95 -16.30 -8.13
CA MET A 130 8.17 -15.25 -8.76
C MET A 130 8.12 -15.43 -10.28
N ASP A 131 6.92 -15.39 -10.84
CA ASP A 131 6.72 -15.31 -12.29
C ASP A 131 7.06 -13.90 -12.80
N PHE A 132 6.68 -12.89 -11.99
CA PHE A 132 6.86 -11.48 -12.33
C PHE A 132 6.98 -10.62 -11.08
N VAL A 133 7.95 -9.69 -11.04
CA VAL A 133 8.02 -8.57 -10.07
C VAL A 133 8.64 -7.36 -10.76
N GLU A 134 7.83 -6.32 -11.03
CA GLU A 134 8.30 -5.12 -11.71
C GLU A 134 7.77 -3.83 -11.06
N GLY A 135 8.66 -2.84 -10.95
CA GLY A 135 8.41 -1.55 -10.32
C GLY A 135 9.60 -1.06 -9.51
N HIS A 136 9.35 -0.28 -8.47
CA HIS A 136 10.38 0.23 -7.55
C HIS A 136 10.77 -0.82 -6.49
N ALA A 137 11.89 -0.59 -5.79
CA ALA A 137 12.44 -1.49 -4.77
C ALA A 137 11.40 -1.95 -3.73
N ASN A 138 10.60 -1.03 -3.21
CA ASN A 138 9.60 -1.28 -2.17
C ASN A 138 8.15 -1.05 -2.63
N ALA A 139 7.91 -0.85 -3.93
CA ALA A 139 6.58 -0.64 -4.51
C ALA A 139 6.53 -1.15 -5.95
N ALA A 140 6.03 -2.37 -6.14
CA ALA A 140 6.00 -3.03 -7.43
C ALA A 140 4.71 -3.83 -7.64
N GLY A 141 4.45 -4.23 -8.88
CA GLY A 141 3.48 -5.25 -9.22
C GLY A 141 4.13 -6.64 -9.16
N PHE A 142 3.34 -7.68 -8.90
CA PHE A 142 3.84 -9.04 -8.85
C PHE A 142 2.86 -10.06 -9.41
N SER A 143 3.42 -11.21 -9.78
CA SER A 143 2.70 -12.45 -10.12
C SER A 143 3.48 -13.65 -9.56
N ILE A 144 2.79 -14.55 -8.87
CA ILE A 144 3.32 -15.80 -8.33
C ILE A 144 2.27 -16.90 -8.51
N LYS A 145 2.68 -18.12 -8.80
CA LYS A 145 1.75 -19.25 -8.77
C LYS A 145 1.24 -19.47 -7.36
N GLU A 146 -0.06 -19.69 -7.21
CA GLU A 146 -0.67 -19.97 -5.89
C GLU A 146 0.02 -21.15 -5.19
N SER A 147 0.40 -22.19 -5.95
CA SER A 147 1.13 -23.37 -5.44
C SER A 147 2.52 -23.06 -4.88
N ASP A 148 3.12 -21.92 -5.22
CA ASP A 148 4.46 -21.53 -4.79
C ASP A 148 4.47 -20.56 -3.60
N VAL A 149 3.27 -20.09 -3.16
CA VAL A 149 3.13 -19.17 -2.03
C VAL A 149 3.72 -19.76 -0.75
N SER A 150 3.45 -21.04 -0.45
CA SER A 150 4.02 -21.73 0.71
C SER A 150 5.56 -21.77 0.66
N LYS A 151 6.13 -22.07 -0.51
CA LYS A 151 7.58 -22.11 -0.69
C LYS A 151 8.22 -20.73 -0.51
N LEU A 152 7.51 -19.68 -0.94
CA LEU A 152 7.96 -18.29 -0.74
C LEU A 152 7.94 -17.91 0.74
N TYR A 153 6.96 -18.37 1.52
CA TYR A 153 6.97 -18.20 2.97
C TYR A 153 8.16 -18.89 3.62
N ASP A 154 8.43 -20.15 3.28
CA ASP A 154 9.57 -20.89 3.80
C ASP A 154 10.89 -20.20 3.48
N TYR A 155 11.06 -19.77 2.23
CA TYR A 155 12.21 -19.00 1.80
C TYR A 155 12.37 -17.71 2.61
N ALA A 156 11.30 -16.90 2.69
CA ALA A 156 11.35 -15.62 3.39
C ALA A 156 11.63 -15.79 4.89
N ASN A 157 11.01 -16.76 5.54
CA ASN A 157 11.21 -17.04 6.96
C ASN A 157 12.66 -17.48 7.25
N LYS A 158 13.27 -18.22 6.34
CA LYS A 158 14.67 -18.67 6.44
C LYS A 158 15.64 -17.51 6.20
N GLU A 159 15.52 -16.83 5.06
CA GLU A 159 16.50 -15.80 4.66
C GLU A 159 16.39 -14.53 5.53
N LEU A 160 15.21 -14.21 6.06
CA LEU A 160 14.97 -13.05 6.92
C LEU A 160 14.95 -13.41 8.42
N ALA A 161 15.39 -14.62 8.81
CA ALA A 161 15.32 -15.08 10.20
C ALA A 161 15.92 -14.09 11.21
N ASN A 162 17.04 -13.47 10.85
CA ASN A 162 17.78 -12.51 11.70
C ASN A 162 17.35 -11.05 11.51
N VAL A 163 16.42 -10.75 10.59
CA VAL A 163 15.93 -9.39 10.36
C VAL A 163 14.85 -9.06 11.39
N ASP A 164 15.03 -7.96 12.14
CA ASP A 164 13.99 -7.38 13.00
C ASP A 164 13.30 -6.22 12.28
N PHE A 165 12.06 -6.45 11.88
CA PHE A 165 11.24 -5.43 11.24
C PHE A 165 10.63 -4.42 12.23
N ASN A 166 10.75 -4.61 13.55
CA ASN A 166 10.28 -3.66 14.56
C ASN A 166 11.25 -2.50 14.76
N GLU A 167 12.54 -2.72 14.49
CA GLU A 167 13.53 -1.67 14.49
C GLU A 167 13.37 -0.80 13.24
N GLY A 168 13.25 0.50 13.42
CA GLY A 168 13.23 1.48 12.34
C GLY A 168 14.57 2.19 12.26
N PHE A 169 15.18 2.23 11.08
CA PHE A 169 16.38 2.99 10.81
C PHE A 169 16.00 4.27 10.08
N TYR A 170 16.45 5.41 10.62
CA TYR A 170 16.37 6.69 9.95
C TYR A 170 17.80 7.12 9.58
N GLU A 171 17.99 7.42 8.31
CA GLU A 171 19.21 8.04 7.82
C GLU A 171 19.02 9.55 7.92
N ALA A 172 19.85 10.22 8.74
CA ALA A 172 19.78 11.66 8.91
C ALA A 172 20.98 12.30 8.21
N ASP A 173 20.72 13.17 7.23
CA ASP A 173 21.77 13.95 6.55
C ASP A 173 22.48 14.92 7.50
N PHE A 174 21.75 15.41 8.54
CA PHE A 174 22.26 16.34 9.55
C PHE A 174 21.76 15.98 10.95
N VAL A 175 22.65 16.00 11.91
CA VAL A 175 22.31 15.91 13.34
C VAL A 175 22.68 17.23 13.99
N ILE A 176 21.70 18.00 14.46
CA ILE A 176 21.89 19.24 15.20
C ILE A 176 21.95 18.88 16.68
N GLN A 177 23.10 19.08 17.30
CA GLN A 177 23.28 18.93 18.75
C GLN A 177 23.15 20.31 19.42
N GLY A 178 22.10 20.51 20.23
CA GLY A 178 21.85 21.76 20.94
C GLY A 178 20.46 21.81 21.56
N ASN A 179 20.17 22.86 22.32
CA ASN A 179 18.82 23.09 22.84
C ASN A 179 17.94 23.70 21.75
N TYR A 180 16.68 23.29 21.67
CA TYR A 180 15.69 23.81 20.70
C TYR A 180 15.56 25.32 20.71
N SER A 181 15.87 26.00 21.84
CA SER A 181 15.86 27.44 21.99
C SER A 181 17.00 28.18 21.26
N GLU A 182 17.97 27.46 20.72
CA GLU A 182 19.10 28.03 19.98
C GLU A 182 18.94 27.92 18.46
N ILE A 183 17.84 27.29 18.00
CA ILE A 183 17.51 27.16 16.58
C ILE A 183 16.50 28.27 16.23
N THR A 184 16.99 29.43 15.82
CA THR A 184 16.20 30.56 15.27
C THR A 184 16.52 30.79 13.80
#